data_739b323314b53f52d6354c87364bba82
#
_entry.id   739b323314b53f52d6354c87364bba82
#
_cell.length_a   1.000
_cell.length_b   1.000
_cell.length_c   1.000
_cell.angle_alpha   90.00
_cell.angle_beta   90.00
_cell.angle_gamma   90.00
#
_symmetry.space_group_name_H-M   'P 1'
#
loop_
_entity.id
_entity.type
_entity.pdbx_description
1 polymer ?
#
loop_
_entity_poly.entity_id
_entity_poly.type
_entity_poly.pdbx_seq_one_letter_code
_entity_poly.pdbx_strand_id
1 'polypeptide(L)'
;TGMLMLDRVLYTSTHYPANYGFIPRTYAEDGDPLDVLVLCSEAIYSLALVKCYPIGVISMLDNGAIDDKIIAIPFNDPTYNSYKDISELPRHIFDEMSHFFRVYKQLEGKETAIDEIKDSKAAVKIVEKCIDRYIDYFCKGKPQPEIKAHEEQPAEV
;
A
#
# COMPACT_ATOMS: atom_id res chain seq x y z
N THR A 1 -18.07 6.49 -13.89
CA THR A 1 -19.04 7.49 -13.35
C THR A 1 -18.34 8.66 -12.69
N GLY A 2 -17.07 8.53 -12.24
CA GLY A 2 -16.35 9.53 -11.45
C GLY A 2 -16.85 9.67 -10.00
N MET A 3 -17.73 8.81 -9.58
CA MET A 3 -18.25 8.77 -8.21
C MET A 3 -17.37 7.84 -7.33
N LEU A 4 -17.27 8.17 -6.05
CA LEU A 4 -16.66 7.29 -5.06
C LEU A 4 -17.62 6.16 -4.74
N MET A 5 -17.06 4.95 -4.59
CA MET A 5 -17.79 3.78 -4.11
C MET A 5 -17.15 3.34 -2.79
N LEU A 6 -17.98 3.07 -1.79
CA LEU A 6 -17.48 2.50 -0.55
C LEU A 6 -17.08 1.05 -0.80
N ASP A 7 -15.81 0.73 -0.57
CA ASP A 7 -15.32 -0.64 -0.62
C ASP A 7 -15.75 -1.40 0.64
N ARG A 8 -15.33 -0.92 1.79
CA ARG A 8 -15.65 -1.56 3.09
C ARG A 8 -15.56 -0.59 4.26
N VAL A 9 -16.16 -0.98 5.36
CA VAL A 9 -15.92 -0.38 6.68
C VAL A 9 -15.04 -1.33 7.48
N LEU A 10 -13.96 -0.83 8.06
CA LEU A 10 -13.09 -1.64 8.91
C LEU A 10 -13.84 -2.11 10.17
N TYR A 11 -13.68 -3.36 10.55
CA TYR A 11 -14.32 -3.94 11.75
C TYR A 11 -13.65 -3.51 13.05
N THR A 12 -12.57 -2.75 12.98
CA THR A 12 -11.77 -2.27 14.10
C THR A 12 -11.95 -0.76 14.29
N SER A 13 -11.67 -0.26 15.49
CA SER A 13 -11.61 1.16 15.80
C SER A 13 -10.28 1.83 15.37
N THR A 14 -9.33 1.08 14.84
CA THR A 14 -8.07 1.63 14.35
C THR A 14 -8.28 2.43 13.07
N HIS A 15 -7.42 3.42 12.85
CA HIS A 15 -7.41 4.24 11.65
C HIS A 15 -6.11 4.00 10.88
N TYR A 16 -6.14 4.21 9.56
CA TYR A 16 -4.92 4.19 8.77
C TYR A 16 -3.91 5.19 9.33
N PRO A 17 -2.65 4.78 9.55
CA PRO A 17 -1.63 5.62 10.20
C PRO A 17 -1.07 6.71 9.29
N ALA A 18 -1.48 6.74 8.02
CA ALA A 18 -1.09 7.71 7.01
C ALA A 18 -2.16 7.83 5.93
N ASN A 19 -2.02 8.76 5.00
CA ASN A 19 -2.90 8.84 3.84
C ASN A 19 -2.70 7.60 2.96
N TYR A 20 -3.75 6.81 2.79
CA TYR A 20 -3.70 5.58 2.03
C TYR A 20 -4.16 5.78 0.59
N GLY A 21 -3.46 5.20 -0.35
CA GLY A 21 -3.79 5.29 -1.76
C GLY A 21 -3.03 4.25 -2.59
N PHE A 22 -2.97 4.46 -3.89
CA PHE A 22 -2.25 3.58 -4.80
C PHE A 22 -1.45 4.39 -5.83
N ILE A 23 -0.45 3.75 -6.43
CA ILE A 23 0.37 4.33 -7.48
C ILE A 23 -0.28 4.01 -8.83
N PRO A 24 -0.76 5.01 -9.59
CA PRO A 24 -1.38 4.77 -10.90
C PRO A 24 -0.43 4.10 -11.89
N ARG A 25 -0.97 3.26 -12.78
CA ARG A 25 -0.21 2.53 -13.81
C ARG A 25 0.86 1.59 -13.24
N THR A 26 0.54 0.97 -12.10
CA THR A 26 1.27 -0.15 -11.53
C THR A 26 0.38 -1.39 -11.51
N TYR A 27 0.99 -2.57 -11.44
CA TYR A 27 0.30 -3.85 -11.33
C TYR A 27 1.09 -4.75 -10.39
N ALA A 28 0.60 -4.93 -9.17
CA ALA A 28 1.24 -5.71 -8.12
C ALA A 28 0.97 -7.23 -8.27
N GLU A 29 1.50 -8.04 -7.38
CA GLU A 29 1.42 -9.50 -7.51
C GLU A 29 0.04 -10.06 -7.18
N ASP A 30 -0.73 -9.34 -6.36
CA ASP A 30 -2.11 -9.61 -6.01
C ASP A 30 -3.12 -9.25 -7.12
N GLY A 31 -2.66 -8.55 -8.17
CA GLY A 31 -3.51 -8.15 -9.31
C GLY A 31 -4.10 -6.76 -9.20
N ASP A 32 -3.77 -6.03 -8.15
CA ASP A 32 -4.21 -4.67 -7.90
C ASP A 32 -3.10 -3.64 -8.20
N PRO A 33 -3.44 -2.35 -8.32
CA PRO A 33 -2.43 -1.30 -8.32
C PRO A 33 -1.62 -1.31 -7.02
N LEU A 34 -0.33 -0.97 -7.11
CA LEU A 34 0.57 -0.97 -5.96
C LEU A 34 0.15 0.06 -4.90
N ASP A 35 -0.08 -0.41 -3.69
CA ASP A 35 -0.50 0.39 -2.55
C ASP A 35 0.59 1.35 -2.06
N VAL A 36 0.17 2.51 -1.57
CA VAL A 36 1.06 3.51 -0.99
C VAL A 36 0.46 4.15 0.26
N LEU A 37 1.30 4.31 1.28
CA LEU A 37 1.06 5.13 2.46
C LEU A 37 1.85 6.42 2.32
N VAL A 38 1.15 7.54 2.26
CA VAL A 38 1.76 8.86 2.12
C VAL A 38 1.82 9.55 3.48
N LEU A 39 3.03 9.66 4.02
CA LEU A 39 3.30 10.45 5.22
C LEU A 39 3.25 11.92 4.85
N CYS A 40 2.26 12.62 5.35
CA CYS A 40 2.00 14.02 5.07
C CYS A 40 1.49 14.73 6.32
N SER A 41 1.87 15.99 6.50
CA SER A 41 1.39 16.82 7.61
C SER A 41 -0.11 17.13 7.56
N GLU A 42 -0.73 16.94 6.38
CA GLU A 42 -2.14 17.23 6.15
C GLU A 42 -2.88 16.00 5.62
N ALA A 43 -4.17 15.95 5.88
CA ALA A 43 -5.06 14.96 5.27
C ALA A 43 -5.27 15.27 3.78
N ILE A 44 -5.07 14.26 2.94
CA ILE A 44 -5.21 14.37 1.49
C ILE A 44 -6.63 13.93 1.11
N TYR A 45 -7.33 14.78 0.35
CA TYR A 45 -8.66 14.45 -0.14
C TYR A 45 -8.62 13.29 -1.16
N SER A 46 -9.66 12.48 -1.15
CA SER A 46 -9.83 11.41 -2.13
C SER A 46 -9.79 11.97 -3.57
N LEU A 47 -9.24 11.19 -4.50
CA LEU A 47 -9.02 11.55 -5.91
C LEU A 47 -7.95 12.62 -6.16
N ALA A 48 -7.20 13.05 -5.15
CA ALA A 48 -6.06 13.93 -5.36
C ALA A 48 -4.85 13.17 -5.89
N LEU A 49 -4.16 13.76 -6.88
CA LEU A 49 -2.85 13.29 -7.33
C LEU A 49 -1.75 14.02 -6.55
N VAL A 50 -0.91 13.26 -5.88
CA VAL A 50 0.18 13.80 -5.06
C VAL A 50 1.52 13.32 -5.60
N LYS A 51 2.44 14.24 -5.86
CA LYS A 51 3.81 13.90 -6.23
C LYS A 51 4.60 13.55 -4.99
N CYS A 52 5.00 12.28 -4.88
CA CYS A 52 5.76 11.73 -3.76
C CYS A 52 7.05 11.06 -4.23
N TYR A 53 7.94 10.81 -3.29
CA TYR A 53 9.08 9.92 -3.48
C TYR A 53 9.03 8.78 -2.44
N PRO A 54 9.37 7.54 -2.81
CA PRO A 54 9.38 6.42 -1.89
C PRO A 54 10.57 6.52 -0.94
N ILE A 55 10.35 6.21 0.33
CA ILE A 55 11.38 6.14 1.38
C ILE A 55 11.55 4.74 1.94
N GLY A 56 10.65 3.82 1.64
CA GLY A 56 10.71 2.43 2.08
C GLY A 56 9.46 1.65 1.68
N VAL A 57 9.41 0.41 2.10
CA VAL A 57 8.28 -0.51 1.85
C VAL A 57 8.06 -1.42 3.05
N ILE A 58 6.81 -1.68 3.35
CA ILE A 58 6.37 -2.73 4.27
C ILE A 58 5.87 -3.88 3.41
N SER A 59 6.57 -5.01 3.42
CA SER A 59 6.14 -6.26 2.78
C SER A 59 5.31 -7.07 3.76
N MET A 60 4.15 -7.50 3.32
CA MET A 60 3.19 -8.26 4.12
C MET A 60 2.80 -9.54 3.41
N LEU A 61 2.32 -10.50 4.17
CA LEU A 61 1.57 -11.64 3.65
C LEU A 61 0.09 -11.43 3.98
N ASP A 62 -0.72 -11.36 2.93
CA ASP A 62 -2.18 -11.34 3.03
C ASP A 62 -2.74 -12.58 2.32
N ASN A 63 -3.35 -13.48 3.07
CA ASN A 63 -3.87 -14.74 2.55
C ASN A 63 -2.85 -15.55 1.70
N GLY A 64 -1.56 -15.47 2.06
CA GLY A 64 -0.47 -16.17 1.40
C GLY A 64 0.07 -15.50 0.13
N ALA A 65 -0.42 -14.33 -0.24
CA ALA A 65 0.14 -13.47 -1.30
C ALA A 65 0.99 -12.35 -0.72
N ILE A 66 2.02 -11.94 -1.46
CA ILE A 66 2.82 -10.78 -1.08
C ILE A 66 2.00 -9.52 -1.39
N ASP A 67 1.84 -8.69 -0.37
CA ASP A 67 1.16 -7.42 -0.42
C ASP A 67 2.13 -6.31 0.06
N ASP A 68 2.76 -5.66 -0.90
CA ASP A 68 3.75 -4.61 -0.65
C ASP A 68 3.07 -3.24 -0.49
N LYS A 69 3.41 -2.53 0.59
CA LYS A 69 2.91 -1.18 0.84
C LYS A 69 4.06 -0.18 0.83
N ILE A 70 4.12 0.63 -0.21
CA ILE A 70 5.14 1.68 -0.35
C ILE A 70 4.91 2.76 0.71
N ILE A 71 5.97 3.21 1.35
CA ILE A 71 5.95 4.39 2.21
C ILE A 71 6.56 5.54 1.42
N ALA A 72 5.82 6.63 1.27
CA ALA A 72 6.23 7.76 0.46
C ALA A 72 5.98 9.10 1.17
N ILE A 73 6.71 10.12 0.73
CA ILE A 73 6.62 11.49 1.27
C ILE A 73 6.40 12.46 0.10
N PRO A 74 5.48 13.44 0.23
CA PRO A 74 5.32 14.49 -0.75
C PRO A 74 6.59 15.35 -0.85
N PHE A 75 7.02 15.70 -2.07
CA PHE A 75 8.24 16.49 -2.29
C PHE A 75 8.24 17.83 -1.54
N ASN A 76 7.06 18.44 -1.40
CA ASN A 76 6.92 19.81 -0.88
C ASN A 76 6.33 19.85 0.54
N ASP A 77 6.31 18.75 1.28
CA ASP A 77 5.91 18.77 2.68
C ASP A 77 7.13 19.11 3.57
N PRO A 78 7.22 20.32 4.15
CA PRO A 78 8.37 20.73 4.94
C PRO A 78 8.54 19.94 6.24
N THR A 79 7.49 19.25 6.71
CA THR A 79 7.54 18.45 7.92
C THR A 79 8.30 17.14 7.69
N TYR A 80 8.10 16.53 6.51
CA TYR A 80 8.61 15.18 6.23
C TYR A 80 9.69 15.15 5.13
N ASN A 81 9.83 16.17 4.29
CA ASN A 81 10.71 16.12 3.11
C ASN A 81 12.21 16.09 3.39
N SER A 82 12.62 16.19 4.65
CA SER A 82 14.00 15.97 5.09
C SER A 82 14.37 14.50 5.12
N TYR A 83 13.42 13.60 5.36
CA TYR A 83 13.64 12.15 5.38
C TYR A 83 13.79 11.59 3.97
N LYS A 84 14.81 10.76 3.76
CA LYS A 84 15.10 10.12 2.45
C LYS A 84 15.03 8.61 2.49
N ASP A 85 15.05 8.05 3.69
CA ASP A 85 14.94 6.63 3.94
C ASP A 85 14.08 6.37 5.16
N ILE A 86 13.43 5.22 5.15
CA ILE A 86 12.52 4.83 6.21
C ILE A 86 13.23 4.71 7.56
N SER A 87 14.52 4.35 7.58
CA SER A 87 15.33 4.25 8.80
C SER A 87 15.57 5.59 9.51
N GLU A 88 15.33 6.70 8.84
CA GLU A 88 15.46 8.04 9.41
C GLU A 88 14.20 8.49 10.18
N LEU A 89 13.07 7.78 9.99
CA LEU A 89 11.83 8.10 10.68
C LEU A 89 11.90 7.81 12.19
N PRO A 90 11.17 8.58 13.02
CA PRO A 90 10.97 8.24 14.42
C PRO A 90 10.38 6.82 14.55
N ARG A 91 10.97 6.02 15.45
CA ARG A 91 10.58 4.61 15.65
C ARG A 91 9.08 4.43 15.89
N HIS A 92 8.45 5.36 16.59
CA HIS A 92 7.02 5.31 16.91
C HIS A 92 6.13 5.25 15.66
N ILE A 93 6.49 5.98 14.60
CA ILE A 93 5.74 5.94 13.32
C ILE A 93 5.75 4.53 12.73
N PHE A 94 6.87 3.83 12.84
CA PHE A 94 6.99 2.44 12.45
C PHE A 94 6.13 1.50 13.27
N ASP A 95 6.19 1.68 14.60
CA ASP A 95 5.46 0.86 15.53
C ASP A 95 3.95 0.99 15.31
N GLU A 96 3.45 2.20 15.01
CA GLU A 96 2.05 2.46 14.65
C GLU A 96 1.64 1.78 13.34
N MET A 97 2.42 1.97 12.26
CA MET A 97 2.15 1.32 10.97
C MET A 97 2.15 -0.20 11.11
N SER A 98 3.16 -0.73 11.78
CA SER A 98 3.29 -2.18 12.01
C SER A 98 2.14 -2.72 12.85
N HIS A 99 1.73 -2.00 13.88
CA HIS A 99 0.60 -2.39 14.71
C HIS A 99 -0.70 -2.40 13.90
N PHE A 100 -0.97 -1.33 13.15
CA PHE A 100 -2.16 -1.23 12.33
C PHE A 100 -2.29 -2.44 11.39
N PHE A 101 -1.26 -2.75 10.60
CA PHE A 101 -1.31 -3.84 9.62
C PHE A 101 -1.36 -5.24 10.24
N ARG A 102 -0.97 -5.40 11.50
CA ARG A 102 -1.16 -6.67 12.22
C ARG A 102 -2.59 -6.90 12.69
N VAL A 103 -3.33 -5.83 12.97
CA VAL A 103 -4.61 -5.96 13.66
C VAL A 103 -5.82 -5.58 12.82
N TYR A 104 -5.66 -4.87 11.70
CA TYR A 104 -6.77 -4.26 10.98
C TYR A 104 -7.76 -5.27 10.37
N LYS A 105 -7.33 -6.50 10.12
CA LYS A 105 -8.18 -7.61 9.60
C LYS A 105 -8.47 -8.69 10.66
N GLN A 106 -7.98 -8.57 11.88
CA GLN A 106 -8.17 -9.61 12.92
C GLN A 106 -9.64 -9.88 13.21
N LEU A 107 -10.47 -8.84 13.31
CA LEU A 107 -11.92 -8.99 13.57
C LEU A 107 -12.69 -9.54 12.37
N GLU A 108 -12.07 -9.59 11.20
CA GLU A 108 -12.58 -10.25 10.00
C GLU A 108 -12.16 -11.73 9.93
N GLY A 109 -11.47 -12.22 10.96
CA GLY A 109 -10.95 -13.60 11.01
C GLY A 109 -9.78 -13.86 10.04
N LYS A 110 -9.15 -12.80 9.51
CA LYS A 110 -8.01 -12.90 8.59
C LYS A 110 -6.70 -12.64 9.31
N GLU A 111 -5.71 -13.48 9.05
CA GLU A 111 -4.36 -13.29 9.57
C GLU A 111 -3.53 -12.49 8.56
N THR A 112 -2.94 -11.41 9.05
CA THR A 112 -1.94 -10.64 8.32
C THR A 112 -0.63 -10.66 9.09
N ALA A 113 0.48 -10.90 8.41
CA ALA A 113 1.80 -10.86 9.00
C ALA A 113 2.69 -9.89 8.24
N ILE A 114 3.36 -9.00 8.97
CA ILE A 114 4.44 -8.21 8.40
C ILE A 114 5.64 -9.14 8.28
N ASP A 115 6.12 -9.31 7.06
CA ASP A 115 7.29 -10.14 6.74
C ASP A 115 8.57 -9.31 6.90
N GLU A 116 8.66 -8.19 6.22
CA GLU A 116 9.88 -7.39 6.19
C GLU A 116 9.61 -5.90 5.94
N ILE A 117 10.48 -5.06 6.52
CA ILE A 117 10.53 -3.62 6.21
C ILE A 117 11.87 -3.37 5.50
N LYS A 118 11.80 -2.75 4.30
CA LYS A 118 12.96 -2.52 3.44
C LYS A 118 13.15 -1.04 3.17
N ASP A 119 14.35 -0.69 2.77
CA ASP A 119 14.82 0.67 2.49
C ASP A 119 14.18 1.32 1.25
N SER A 120 14.54 2.58 1.03
CA SER A 120 14.10 3.37 -0.13
C SER A 120 14.50 2.75 -1.48
N LYS A 121 15.67 2.10 -1.55
CA LYS A 121 16.15 1.46 -2.78
C LYS A 121 15.31 0.24 -3.15
N ALA A 122 14.91 -0.55 -2.15
CA ALA A 122 14.01 -1.67 -2.36
C ALA A 122 12.63 -1.19 -2.82
N ALA A 123 12.10 -0.12 -2.20
CA ALA A 123 10.83 0.48 -2.59
C ALA A 123 10.84 0.95 -4.06
N VAL A 124 11.89 1.65 -4.49
CA VAL A 124 12.03 2.07 -5.91
C VAL A 124 11.98 0.88 -6.85
N LYS A 125 12.73 -0.20 -6.56
CA LYS A 125 12.74 -1.42 -7.40
C LYS A 125 11.37 -2.09 -7.50
N ILE A 126 10.59 -2.10 -6.41
CA ILE A 126 9.24 -2.65 -6.40
C ILE A 126 8.33 -1.79 -7.28
N VAL A 127 8.40 -0.46 -7.16
CA VAL A 127 7.63 0.46 -8.01
C VAL A 127 7.97 0.25 -9.49
N GLU A 128 9.26 0.19 -9.85
CA GLU A 128 9.72 -0.05 -11.22
C GLU A 128 9.18 -1.40 -11.74
N LYS A 129 9.31 -2.47 -10.96
CA LYS A 129 8.78 -3.80 -11.31
C LYS A 129 7.27 -3.76 -11.57
N CYS A 130 6.50 -3.08 -10.74
CA CYS A 130 5.05 -2.97 -10.90
C CYS A 130 4.65 -2.11 -12.11
N ILE A 131 5.43 -1.08 -12.46
CA ILE A 131 5.27 -0.31 -13.70
C ILE A 131 5.54 -1.18 -14.91
N ASP A 132 6.65 -1.94 -14.92
CA ASP A 132 6.99 -2.84 -16.02
C ASP A 132 5.91 -3.90 -16.23
N ARG A 133 5.38 -4.48 -15.15
CA ARG A 133 4.25 -5.42 -15.21
C ARG A 133 3.00 -4.77 -15.81
N TYR A 134 2.66 -3.55 -15.41
CA TYR A 134 1.55 -2.81 -16.00
C TYR A 134 1.75 -2.60 -17.50
N ILE A 135 2.94 -2.18 -17.92
CA ILE A 135 3.27 -2.01 -19.35
C ILE A 135 3.14 -3.33 -20.11
N ASP A 136 3.66 -4.40 -19.55
CA ASP A 136 3.64 -5.72 -20.21
C ASP A 136 2.21 -6.23 -20.41
N TYR A 137 1.37 -6.18 -19.39
CA TYR A 137 0.03 -6.74 -19.44
C TYR A 137 -1.01 -5.83 -20.09
N PHE A 138 -0.96 -4.53 -19.81
CA PHE A 138 -2.01 -3.60 -20.25
C PHE A 138 -1.62 -2.78 -21.50
N CYS A 139 -0.33 -2.59 -21.77
CA CYS A 139 0.13 -1.84 -22.94
C CYS A 139 0.61 -2.76 -24.08
N LYS A 140 1.29 -3.87 -23.75
CA LYS A 140 1.82 -4.82 -24.73
C LYS A 140 0.94 -6.04 -24.94
N GLY A 141 -0.12 -6.23 -24.15
CA GLY A 141 -1.08 -7.31 -24.31
C GLY A 141 -0.56 -8.70 -23.97
N LYS A 142 0.45 -8.82 -23.11
CA LYS A 142 0.86 -10.13 -22.58
C LYS A 142 -0.29 -10.76 -21.79
N PRO A 143 -0.44 -12.09 -21.78
CA PRO A 143 -1.44 -12.74 -20.95
C PRO A 143 -1.17 -12.46 -19.48
N GLN A 144 -2.21 -12.08 -18.75
CA GLN A 144 -2.12 -11.86 -17.31
C GLN A 144 -1.88 -13.19 -16.60
N PRO A 145 -1.08 -13.21 -15.52
CA PRO A 145 -0.95 -14.40 -14.69
C PRO A 145 -2.31 -14.77 -14.08
N GLU A 146 -2.55 -16.06 -13.92
CA GLU A 146 -3.72 -16.53 -13.17
C GLU A 146 -3.56 -16.06 -11.71
N ILE A 147 -4.34 -15.05 -11.35
CA ILE A 147 -4.46 -14.62 -9.94
C ILE A 147 -5.38 -15.66 -9.29
N LYS A 148 -4.91 -16.31 -8.23
CA LYS A 148 -5.79 -17.11 -7.40
C LYS A 148 -6.87 -16.18 -6.85
N ALA A 149 -8.09 -16.31 -7.38
CA ALA A 149 -9.22 -15.53 -6.92
C ALA A 149 -9.32 -15.71 -5.39
N HIS A 150 -9.34 -14.60 -4.68
CA HIS A 150 -9.74 -14.64 -3.29
C HIS A 150 -11.17 -15.18 -3.26
N GLU A 151 -11.37 -16.38 -2.72
CA GLU A 151 -12.72 -16.85 -2.43
C GLU A 151 -13.31 -15.88 -1.41
N GLU A 152 -14.17 -14.98 -1.89
CA GLU A 152 -15.06 -14.23 -1.02
C GLU A 152 -15.89 -15.26 -0.28
N GLN A 153 -15.55 -15.53 0.97
CA GLN A 153 -16.45 -16.29 1.82
C GLN A 153 -17.74 -15.46 1.96
N PRO A 154 -18.90 -16.01 1.57
CA PRO A 154 -20.15 -15.31 1.77
C PRO A 154 -20.29 -15.01 3.26
N ALA A 155 -20.57 -13.73 3.59
CA ALA A 155 -20.88 -13.34 4.95
C ALA A 155 -22.05 -14.22 5.42
N GLU A 156 -21.80 -15.12 6.36
CA GLU A 156 -22.88 -15.81 7.06
C GLU A 156 -23.65 -14.75 7.87
N VAL A 157 -24.92 -14.58 7.51
CA VAL A 157 -25.89 -13.69 8.15
C VAL A 157 -26.34 -14.30 9.48
#